data_afcd95f564a9f895a474b0eeb74e510a
#
_entry.id   afcd95f564a9f895a474b0eeb74e510a
#
_cell.length_a   1.000
_cell.length_b   1.000
_cell.length_c   1.000
_cell.angle_alpha   90.00
_cell.angle_beta   90.00
_cell.angle_gamma   90.00
#
_symmetry.space_group_name_H-M   'P 1'
#
loop_
_entity.id
_entity.type
_entity.pdbx_description
1 polymer ?
#
loop_
_entity_poly.entity_id
_entity_poly.type
_entity_poly.pdbx_seq_one_letter_code
_entity_poly.pdbx_strand_id
1 'polypeptide(L)'
;MRNITLFASLRHSMAWVLFLSFFVLIMACQKEARGFVLPEGNIAEGKKMFSAMNCTDCHAVGDIPWAGPGENDYPEVKLGGEVTSLKTYGELVTSVINPSHKISQKNLLTDQQLTTPEGMSKMSTRTY
;
A
#
# COMPACT_ATOMS: atom_id res chain seq x y z
N MET A 1 56.36 31.77 -5.10
CA MET A 1 55.01 32.27 -4.82
C MET A 1 53.94 31.75 -5.78
N ARG A 2 54.26 31.22 -6.96
CA ARG A 2 53.29 30.72 -7.99
C ARG A 2 52.55 29.44 -7.64
N ASN A 3 53.11 28.58 -6.78
CA ASN A 3 52.53 27.30 -6.46
C ASN A 3 51.38 27.34 -5.43
N ILE A 4 51.34 28.37 -4.58
CA ILE A 4 50.30 28.54 -3.55
C ILE A 4 48.97 28.89 -4.15
N THR A 5 48.96 29.73 -5.19
CA THR A 5 47.72 30.14 -5.89
C THR A 5 47.10 28.99 -6.71
N LEU A 6 47.93 28.14 -7.30
CA LEU A 6 47.47 26.92 -8.02
C LEU A 6 46.77 25.93 -7.08
N PHE A 7 47.33 25.66 -5.90
CA PHE A 7 46.72 24.78 -4.92
C PHE A 7 45.39 25.32 -4.36
N ALA A 8 45.32 26.65 -4.15
CA ALA A 8 44.09 27.31 -3.70
C ALA A 8 42.98 27.19 -4.76
N SER A 9 43.29 27.42 -6.03
CA SER A 9 42.33 27.26 -7.15
C SER A 9 41.85 25.83 -7.29
N LEU A 10 42.74 24.84 -7.18
CA LEU A 10 42.40 23.42 -7.28
C LEU A 10 41.46 22.95 -6.15
N ARG A 11 41.68 23.46 -4.93
CA ARG A 11 40.80 23.18 -3.78
C ARG A 11 39.41 23.76 -3.97
N HIS A 12 39.27 24.96 -4.51
CA HIS A 12 37.99 25.57 -4.78
C HIS A 12 37.22 24.81 -5.90
N SER A 13 37.90 24.44 -6.98
CA SER A 13 37.29 23.61 -8.04
C SER A 13 36.80 22.29 -7.53
N MET A 14 37.56 21.59 -6.70
CA MET A 14 37.19 20.32 -6.12
C MET A 14 36.00 20.45 -5.17
N ALA A 15 35.94 21.52 -4.38
CA ALA A 15 34.79 21.79 -3.50
C ALA A 15 33.51 22.06 -4.29
N TRP A 16 33.58 22.79 -5.40
CA TRP A 16 32.44 23.02 -6.30
C TRP A 16 31.95 21.72 -6.98
N VAL A 17 32.85 20.87 -7.41
CA VAL A 17 32.48 19.56 -8.00
C VAL A 17 31.78 18.68 -6.98
N LEU A 18 32.28 18.62 -5.74
CA LEU A 18 31.66 17.85 -4.66
C LEU A 18 30.28 18.42 -4.30
N PHE A 19 30.14 19.76 -4.25
CA PHE A 19 28.87 20.41 -3.98
C PHE A 19 27.82 20.14 -5.07
N LEU A 20 28.21 20.25 -6.34
CA LEU A 20 27.34 19.91 -7.47
C LEU A 20 26.95 18.44 -7.49
N SER A 21 27.89 17.53 -7.22
CA SER A 21 27.62 16.09 -7.11
C SER A 21 26.61 15.78 -6.00
N PHE A 22 26.76 16.42 -4.84
CA PHE A 22 25.83 16.28 -3.72
C PHE A 22 24.43 16.79 -4.08
N PHE A 23 24.35 17.90 -4.81
CA PHE A 23 23.06 18.47 -5.24
C PHE A 23 22.34 17.59 -6.25
N VAL A 24 23.07 16.94 -7.17
CA VAL A 24 22.52 15.97 -8.12
C VAL A 24 21.97 14.73 -7.39
N LEU A 25 22.63 14.26 -6.33
CA LEU A 25 22.15 13.13 -5.54
C LEU A 25 20.85 13.42 -4.80
N ILE A 26 20.63 14.65 -4.34
CA ILE A 26 19.38 15.05 -3.69
C ILE A 26 18.22 15.10 -4.68
N MET A 27 18.47 15.51 -5.93
CA MET A 27 17.45 15.57 -6.98
C MET A 27 17.04 14.19 -7.53
N ALA A 28 17.83 13.14 -7.26
CA ALA A 28 17.56 11.78 -7.72
C ALA A 28 16.40 11.07 -6.98
N CYS A 29 15.89 11.63 -5.87
CA CYS A 29 14.69 11.14 -5.19
C CYS A 29 13.41 11.58 -5.93
N GLN A 30 13.15 11.00 -7.08
CA GLN A 30 11.96 11.29 -7.86
C GLN A 30 10.73 10.52 -7.35
N LYS A 31 9.53 11.03 -7.64
CA LYS A 31 8.26 10.41 -7.23
C LYS A 31 8.10 8.99 -7.78
N GLU A 32 8.68 8.70 -8.94
CA GLU A 32 8.66 7.39 -9.60
C GLU A 32 9.40 6.31 -8.80
N ALA A 33 10.34 6.68 -7.94
CA ALA A 33 11.03 5.75 -7.04
C ALA A 33 10.13 5.20 -5.91
N ARG A 34 8.90 5.71 -5.75
CA ARG A 34 7.97 5.29 -4.69
C ARG A 34 7.17 4.02 -5.01
N GLY A 35 7.44 3.36 -6.13
CA GLY A 35 6.75 2.16 -6.56
C GLY A 35 5.36 2.44 -7.15
N PHE A 36 4.48 1.43 -7.16
CA PHE A 36 3.15 1.52 -7.72
C PHE A 36 2.28 2.55 -6.97
N VAL A 37 1.74 3.50 -7.70
CA VAL A 37 0.83 4.54 -7.18
C VAL A 37 -0.51 4.41 -7.89
N LEU A 38 -1.58 4.36 -7.11
CA LEU A 38 -2.93 4.38 -7.66
C LEU A 38 -3.25 5.76 -8.25
N PRO A 39 -3.99 5.85 -9.37
CA PRO A 39 -4.52 7.10 -9.87
C PRO A 39 -5.50 7.70 -8.86
N GLU A 40 -5.80 8.98 -9.02
CA GLU A 40 -6.85 9.62 -8.21
C GLU A 40 -8.19 8.92 -8.45
N GLY A 41 -8.84 8.54 -7.35
CA GLY A 41 -10.13 7.86 -7.37
C GLY A 41 -11.29 8.79 -7.04
N ASN A 42 -12.50 8.36 -7.38
CA ASN A 42 -13.72 9.01 -6.96
C ASN A 42 -14.29 8.25 -5.75
N ILE A 43 -14.32 8.90 -4.58
CA ILE A 43 -14.77 8.30 -3.33
C ILE A 43 -16.24 7.84 -3.42
N ALA A 44 -17.12 8.64 -4.02
CA ALA A 44 -18.54 8.31 -4.12
C ALA A 44 -18.78 7.08 -5.01
N GLU A 45 -18.09 7.01 -6.14
CA GLU A 45 -18.15 5.83 -7.01
C GLU A 45 -17.49 4.61 -6.35
N GLY A 46 -16.38 4.79 -5.64
CA GLY A 46 -15.74 3.73 -4.88
C GLY A 46 -16.67 3.11 -3.83
N LYS A 47 -17.43 3.93 -3.09
CA LYS A 47 -18.44 3.45 -2.13
C LYS A 47 -19.54 2.64 -2.81
N LYS A 48 -20.04 3.10 -3.97
CA LYS A 48 -21.06 2.36 -4.74
C LYS A 48 -20.50 1.01 -5.21
N MET A 49 -19.30 1.00 -5.76
CA MET A 49 -18.64 -0.24 -6.23
C MET A 49 -18.40 -1.20 -5.08
N PHE A 50 -17.98 -0.72 -3.91
CA PHE A 50 -17.74 -1.55 -2.73
C PHE A 50 -19.00 -2.33 -2.34
N SER A 51 -20.17 -1.67 -2.37
CA SER A 51 -21.45 -2.33 -2.12
C SER A 51 -21.90 -3.20 -3.27
N ALA A 52 -21.77 -2.72 -4.52
CA ALA A 52 -22.21 -3.46 -5.71
C ALA A 52 -21.43 -4.78 -5.93
N MET A 53 -20.16 -4.82 -5.50
CA MET A 53 -19.33 -6.03 -5.54
C MET A 53 -19.48 -6.90 -4.28
N ASN A 54 -20.50 -6.67 -3.47
CA ASN A 54 -20.78 -7.41 -2.24
C ASN A 54 -19.60 -7.47 -1.24
N CYS A 55 -18.72 -6.46 -1.26
CA CYS A 55 -17.61 -6.40 -0.31
C CYS A 55 -18.12 -6.25 1.14
N THR A 56 -19.31 -5.67 1.30
CA THR A 56 -19.99 -5.49 2.59
C THR A 56 -20.41 -6.79 3.27
N ASP A 57 -20.46 -7.91 2.55
CA ASP A 57 -20.79 -9.19 3.16
C ASP A 57 -19.72 -9.70 4.14
N CYS A 58 -18.49 -9.19 3.97
CA CYS A 58 -17.36 -9.52 4.86
C CYS A 58 -16.76 -8.27 5.50
N HIS A 59 -16.94 -7.09 4.91
CA HIS A 59 -16.18 -5.91 5.29
C HIS A 59 -17.06 -4.74 5.72
N ALA A 60 -16.66 -4.08 6.81
CA ALA A 60 -17.06 -2.73 7.13
C ALA A 60 -15.89 -1.78 6.86
N VAL A 61 -16.13 -0.57 6.35
CA VAL A 61 -15.11 0.46 6.14
C VAL A 61 -15.69 1.87 6.32
N GLY A 62 -15.10 2.64 7.23
CA GLY A 62 -15.56 4.00 7.52
C GLY A 62 -17.03 4.03 7.92
N ASP A 63 -17.85 4.71 7.12
CA ASP A 63 -19.29 4.86 7.28
C ASP A 63 -20.12 3.78 6.57
N ILE A 64 -19.47 2.83 5.90
CA ILE A 64 -20.13 1.69 5.24
C ILE A 64 -20.16 0.52 6.23
N PRO A 65 -21.33 0.13 6.75
CA PRO A 65 -21.43 -0.97 7.69
C PRO A 65 -21.27 -2.32 7.01
N TRP A 66 -20.89 -3.32 7.78
CA TRP A 66 -21.01 -4.73 7.39
C TRP A 66 -22.48 -5.10 7.20
N ALA A 67 -22.78 -5.86 6.15
CA ALA A 67 -24.14 -6.26 5.81
C ALA A 67 -24.71 -7.37 6.72
N GLY A 68 -23.85 -7.97 7.55
CA GLY A 68 -24.21 -9.13 8.37
C GLY A 68 -23.69 -10.45 7.81
N PRO A 69 -23.79 -11.54 8.58
CA PRO A 69 -23.19 -12.84 8.22
C PRO A 69 -23.77 -13.46 6.95
N GLY A 70 -24.98 -13.10 6.53
CA GLY A 70 -25.65 -13.66 5.37
C GLY A 70 -25.81 -15.18 5.44
N GLU A 71 -26.07 -15.82 4.29
CA GLU A 71 -26.23 -17.28 4.22
C GLU A 71 -24.92 -18.05 4.40
N ASN A 72 -23.79 -17.42 4.11
CA ASN A 72 -22.46 -18.04 4.15
C ASN A 72 -21.75 -17.88 5.50
N ASP A 73 -22.38 -17.26 6.48
CA ASP A 73 -21.82 -17.01 7.82
C ASP A 73 -20.41 -16.40 7.79
N TYR A 74 -20.19 -15.39 6.91
CA TYR A 74 -18.92 -14.71 6.83
C TYR A 74 -18.70 -13.80 8.04
N PRO A 75 -17.52 -13.85 8.67
CA PRO A 75 -17.22 -12.97 9.80
C PRO A 75 -17.01 -11.53 9.34
N GLU A 76 -17.29 -10.58 10.23
CA GLU A 76 -16.95 -9.18 10.00
C GLU A 76 -15.43 -8.97 10.03
N VAL A 77 -14.90 -8.37 8.97
CA VAL A 77 -13.51 -7.90 8.87
C VAL A 77 -13.52 -6.40 8.63
N LYS A 78 -13.21 -5.62 9.67
CA LYS A 78 -13.10 -4.16 9.57
C LYS A 78 -11.88 -3.76 8.76
N LEU A 79 -12.10 -2.89 7.78
CA LEU A 79 -11.04 -2.29 6.97
C LEU A 79 -10.74 -0.87 7.42
N GLY A 80 -9.48 -0.47 7.32
CA GLY A 80 -9.02 0.86 7.74
C GLY A 80 -8.79 0.95 9.25
N GLY A 81 -8.83 2.18 9.75
CA GLY A 81 -8.50 2.50 11.14
C GLY A 81 -7.02 2.69 11.41
N GLU A 82 -6.65 2.72 12.68
CA GLU A 82 -5.26 2.90 13.10
C GLU A 82 -4.44 1.62 12.86
N VAL A 83 -3.30 1.76 12.21
CA VAL A 83 -2.41 0.65 11.87
C VAL A 83 -0.98 0.92 12.35
N THR A 84 -0.29 -0.13 12.78
CA THR A 84 1.10 -0.05 13.26
C THR A 84 2.14 -0.19 12.15
N SER A 85 1.72 -0.49 10.92
CA SER A 85 2.60 -0.63 9.75
C SER A 85 1.96 0.00 8.53
N LEU A 86 2.78 0.75 7.77
CA LEU A 86 2.34 1.28 6.49
C LEU A 86 2.23 0.13 5.47
N LYS A 87 1.15 0.16 4.71
CA LYS A 87 0.91 -0.71 3.55
C LYS A 87 1.15 0.08 2.27
N THR A 88 1.71 -0.58 1.27
CA THR A 88 1.84 0.01 -0.06
C THR A 88 0.54 -0.11 -0.85
N TYR A 89 0.35 0.75 -1.85
CA TYR A 89 -0.78 0.61 -2.77
C TYR A 89 -0.76 -0.73 -3.53
N GLY A 90 0.45 -1.24 -3.83
CA GLY A 90 0.60 -2.57 -4.42
C GLY A 90 0.08 -3.69 -3.53
N GLU A 91 0.36 -3.66 -2.23
CA GLU A 91 -0.19 -4.63 -1.27
C GLU A 91 -1.71 -4.53 -1.17
N LEU A 92 -2.27 -3.31 -1.17
CA LEU A 92 -3.71 -3.11 -1.14
C LEU A 92 -4.37 -3.71 -2.38
N VAL A 93 -3.88 -3.39 -3.58
CA VAL A 93 -4.42 -3.93 -4.83
C VAL A 93 -4.30 -5.44 -4.87
N THR A 94 -3.13 -5.99 -4.49
CA THR A 94 -2.93 -7.45 -4.45
C THR A 94 -3.90 -8.13 -3.47
N SER A 95 -4.20 -7.50 -2.34
CA SER A 95 -5.17 -8.04 -1.38
C SER A 95 -6.59 -8.15 -1.95
N VAL A 96 -6.94 -7.31 -2.92
CA VAL A 96 -8.24 -7.35 -3.60
C VAL A 96 -8.26 -8.38 -4.74
N ILE A 97 -7.24 -8.33 -5.63
CA ILE A 97 -7.23 -9.17 -6.86
C ILE A 97 -6.71 -10.60 -6.63
N ASN A 98 -5.91 -10.80 -5.59
CA ASN A 98 -5.38 -12.11 -5.20
C ASN A 98 -5.37 -12.23 -3.66
N PRO A 99 -6.52 -12.35 -3.02
CA PRO A 99 -6.64 -12.34 -1.57
C PRO A 99 -5.98 -13.54 -0.88
N SER A 100 -5.70 -14.62 -1.60
CA SER A 100 -4.96 -15.78 -1.09
C SER A 100 -3.44 -15.58 -1.04
N HIS A 101 -2.92 -14.50 -1.65
CA HIS A 101 -1.49 -14.19 -1.64
C HIS A 101 -0.92 -14.02 -0.22
N LYS A 102 -1.71 -13.40 0.66
CA LYS A 102 -1.32 -13.16 2.06
C LYS A 102 -2.55 -13.10 2.95
N ILE A 103 -2.76 -14.12 3.74
CA ILE A 103 -3.83 -14.12 4.73
C ILE A 103 -3.44 -13.20 5.90
N SER A 104 -4.35 -12.32 6.30
CA SER A 104 -4.12 -11.40 7.41
C SER A 104 -4.13 -12.16 8.75
N GLN A 105 -3.05 -12.06 9.50
CA GLN A 105 -2.96 -12.61 10.86
C GLN A 105 -3.40 -11.63 11.95
N LYS A 106 -3.76 -10.39 11.59
CA LYS A 106 -4.09 -9.33 12.55
C LYS A 106 -5.51 -9.36 13.08
N ASN A 107 -6.38 -10.09 12.45
CA ASN A 107 -7.75 -10.22 12.95
C ASN A 107 -7.78 -11.28 14.06
N LEU A 108 -8.56 -11.03 15.09
CA LEU A 108 -8.85 -11.98 16.19
C LEU A 108 -9.60 -13.24 15.69
N LEU A 109 -9.78 -13.33 14.38
CA LEU A 109 -10.43 -14.45 13.70
C LEU A 109 -9.43 -15.60 13.53
N THR A 110 -9.90 -16.80 13.74
CA THR A 110 -9.10 -18.01 13.50
C THR A 110 -8.88 -18.23 12.00
N ASP A 111 -7.79 -18.91 11.63
CA ASP A 111 -7.51 -19.24 10.22
C ASP A 111 -8.71 -19.93 9.54
N GLN A 112 -9.44 -20.79 10.27
CA GLN A 112 -10.63 -21.47 9.76
C GLN A 112 -11.79 -20.53 9.42
N GLN A 113 -11.87 -19.35 10.05
CA GLN A 113 -12.89 -18.35 9.74
C GLN A 113 -12.54 -17.55 8.48
N LEU A 114 -11.25 -17.43 8.16
CA LEU A 114 -10.74 -16.62 7.05
C LEU A 114 -10.39 -17.45 5.81
N THR A 115 -10.17 -18.76 5.97
CA THR A 115 -9.72 -19.64 4.90
C THR A 115 -10.69 -20.76 4.62
N THR A 116 -10.62 -21.31 3.41
CA THR A 116 -11.26 -22.58 3.04
C THR A 116 -10.45 -23.75 3.60
N PRO A 117 -10.99 -24.98 3.60
CA PRO A 117 -10.23 -26.18 3.97
C PRO A 117 -8.93 -26.38 3.18
N GLU A 118 -8.88 -25.88 1.94
CA GLU A 118 -7.70 -25.91 1.06
C GLU A 118 -6.69 -24.79 1.37
N GLY A 119 -6.94 -23.96 2.39
CA GLY A 119 -6.05 -22.87 2.81
C GLY A 119 -6.14 -21.60 1.97
N MET A 120 -7.11 -21.47 1.07
CA MET A 120 -7.34 -20.26 0.30
C MET A 120 -8.16 -19.24 1.10
N SER A 121 -7.99 -17.95 0.82
CA SER A 121 -8.87 -16.93 1.38
C SER A 121 -10.33 -17.17 0.96
N LYS A 122 -11.28 -17.11 1.89
CA LYS A 122 -12.71 -17.16 1.58
C LYS A 122 -13.16 -16.07 0.62
N MET A 123 -12.43 -14.96 0.59
CA MET A 123 -12.66 -13.87 -0.37
C MET A 123 -12.40 -14.31 -1.82
N SER A 124 -11.41 -15.20 -2.07
CA SER A 124 -11.08 -15.69 -3.42
C SER A 124 -12.09 -16.68 -4.00
N THR A 125 -12.97 -17.21 -3.19
CA THR A 125 -13.99 -18.20 -3.64
C THR A 125 -15.30 -17.55 -4.07
N ARG A 126 -15.41 -16.21 -3.97
CA ARG A 126 -16.63 -15.51 -4.33
C ARG A 126 -16.72 -15.27 -5.84
N THR A 127 -17.90 -15.44 -6.38
CA THR A 127 -18.30 -15.02 -7.73
C THR A 127 -18.93 -13.62 -7.63
N TYR A 128 -18.42 -12.68 -8.39
CA TYR A 128 -18.89 -11.28 -8.46
C TYR A 128 -19.82 -11.10 -9.65
#